data_c28afb4c42fc4a1e86791982dcb789fc
#
_entry.id   c28afb4c42fc4a1e86791982dcb789fc
#
_cell.length_a   1.000
_cell.length_b   1.000
_cell.length_c   1.000
_cell.angle_alpha   90.00
_cell.angle_beta   90.00
_cell.angle_gamma   90.00
#
_symmetry.space_group_name_H-M   'P 1'
#
loop_
_entity.id
_entity.type
_entity.pdbx_description
1 polymer ?
#
loop_
_entity_poly.entity_id
_entity_poly.type
_entity_poly.pdbx_seq_one_letter_code
_entity_poly.pdbx_strand_id
1 'polypeptide(L)'
;KNRYWVHADGLALDLGAFISALEYASNKSAAVMGKPNQNLFKLATLSWNVSKHTIYVVGDDLNGDILGAQNAGMKSILVKTGKYREKNLEISKIVPDYIINSIADLLGLIQLD
;
A
#
# COMPACT_ATOMS: atom_id res chain seq x y z
N LYS A 1 -9.51 -4.66 -4.29
CA LYS A 1 -10.80 -4.43 -4.98
C LYS A 1 -11.73 -3.66 -4.04
N ASN A 2 -11.68 -2.33 -4.06
CA ASN A 2 -12.62 -1.52 -3.30
C ASN A 2 -13.98 -1.51 -4.01
N ARG A 3 -15.05 -1.45 -3.22
CA ARG A 3 -16.42 -1.44 -3.75
C ARG A 3 -16.82 -0.04 -4.20
N TYR A 4 -16.42 0.98 -3.44
CA TYR A 4 -16.73 2.38 -3.65
C TYR A 4 -15.63 3.26 -3.09
N TRP A 5 -15.64 4.52 -3.48
CA TRP A 5 -14.84 5.58 -2.86
C TRP A 5 -15.73 6.77 -2.52
N VAL A 6 -15.26 7.61 -1.61
CA VAL A 6 -16.01 8.78 -1.15
C VAL A 6 -15.60 9.98 -2.01
N HIS A 7 -16.57 10.55 -2.70
CA HIS A 7 -16.46 11.79 -3.47
C HIS A 7 -17.16 12.93 -2.74
N ALA A 8 -16.93 14.19 -3.13
CA ALA A 8 -17.58 15.36 -2.55
C ALA A 8 -19.12 15.28 -2.64
N ASP A 9 -19.65 14.69 -3.70
CA ASP A 9 -21.07 14.56 -3.97
C ASP A 9 -21.69 13.23 -3.47
N GLY A 10 -20.92 12.42 -2.74
CA GLY A 10 -21.38 11.14 -2.18
C GLY A 10 -20.50 9.95 -2.51
N LEU A 11 -21.12 8.77 -2.57
CA LEU A 11 -20.40 7.52 -2.89
C LEU A 11 -20.36 7.30 -4.40
N ALA A 12 -19.18 6.97 -4.90
CA ALA A 12 -18.97 6.55 -6.28
C ALA A 12 -18.45 5.11 -6.34
N LEU A 13 -18.85 4.35 -7.36
CA LEU A 13 -18.35 3.00 -7.57
C LEU A 13 -16.85 3.02 -7.81
N ASP A 14 -16.15 2.12 -7.15
CA ASP A 14 -14.72 1.88 -7.39
C ASP A 14 -14.54 0.68 -8.34
N LEU A 15 -13.32 0.52 -8.82
CA LEU A 15 -12.92 -0.50 -9.79
C LEU A 15 -13.34 -1.92 -9.38
N GLY A 16 -13.38 -2.20 -8.08
CA GLY A 16 -13.79 -3.52 -7.57
C GLY A 16 -15.19 -3.94 -8.00
N ALA A 17 -16.14 -3.00 -8.09
CA ALA A 17 -17.49 -3.28 -8.55
C ALA A 17 -17.52 -3.73 -10.03
N PHE A 18 -16.75 -3.04 -10.89
CA PHE A 18 -16.63 -3.38 -12.32
C PHE A 18 -15.91 -4.71 -12.52
N ILE A 19 -14.84 -4.97 -11.78
CA ILE A 19 -14.13 -6.25 -11.82
C ILE A 19 -15.06 -7.39 -11.41
N SER A 20 -15.87 -7.21 -10.36
CA SER A 20 -16.82 -8.25 -9.93
C SER A 20 -17.86 -8.57 -11.00
N ALA A 21 -18.35 -7.56 -11.74
CA ALA A 21 -19.25 -7.76 -12.86
C ALA A 21 -18.58 -8.58 -13.99
N LEU A 22 -17.32 -8.30 -14.31
CA LEU A 22 -16.55 -9.05 -15.32
C LEU A 22 -16.25 -10.48 -14.86
N GLU A 23 -15.90 -10.68 -13.59
CA GLU A 23 -15.71 -12.01 -13.00
C GLU A 23 -16.99 -12.85 -13.12
N TYR A 24 -18.13 -12.25 -12.77
CA TYR A 24 -19.44 -12.91 -12.88
C TYR A 24 -19.76 -13.28 -14.32
N ALA A 25 -19.62 -12.35 -15.27
CA ALA A 25 -19.96 -12.56 -16.68
C ALA A 25 -19.04 -13.61 -17.35
N SER A 26 -17.75 -13.66 -16.98
CA SER A 26 -16.77 -14.56 -17.60
C SER A 26 -16.60 -15.89 -16.87
N ASN A 27 -17.18 -16.03 -15.68
CA ASN A 27 -16.94 -17.16 -14.76
C ASN A 27 -15.45 -17.38 -14.46
N LYS A 28 -14.66 -16.29 -14.40
CA LYS A 28 -13.23 -16.30 -14.11
C LYS A 28 -12.93 -15.35 -12.96
N SER A 29 -11.88 -15.64 -12.20
CA SER A 29 -11.38 -14.75 -11.15
C SER A 29 -10.25 -13.87 -11.67
N ALA A 30 -10.29 -12.58 -11.34
CA ALA A 30 -9.24 -11.64 -11.70
C ALA A 30 -7.99 -11.83 -10.83
N ALA A 31 -6.83 -11.87 -11.46
CA ALA A 31 -5.56 -11.77 -10.76
C ALA A 31 -5.31 -10.31 -10.32
N VAL A 32 -5.28 -10.07 -9.01
CA VAL A 32 -5.03 -8.73 -8.46
C VAL A 32 -3.53 -8.50 -8.39
N MET A 33 -3.03 -7.60 -9.23
CA MET A 33 -1.59 -7.23 -9.27
C MET A 33 -1.27 -6.01 -8.43
N GLY A 34 -2.26 -5.18 -8.11
CA GLY A 34 -2.10 -3.96 -7.30
C GLY A 34 -1.98 -4.21 -5.80
N LYS A 35 -1.57 -3.17 -5.08
CA LYS A 35 -1.47 -3.15 -3.61
C LYS A 35 -2.75 -3.69 -2.92
N PRO A 36 -2.63 -4.40 -1.81
CA PRO A 36 -1.45 -4.79 -1.03
C PRO A 36 -0.73 -6.06 -1.53
N ASN A 37 -1.04 -6.52 -2.75
CA ASN A 37 -0.41 -7.70 -3.31
C ASN A 37 1.09 -7.45 -3.52
N GLN A 38 1.91 -8.38 -3.03
CA GLN A 38 3.38 -8.30 -3.14
C GLN A 38 3.91 -8.25 -4.58
N ASN A 39 3.12 -8.72 -5.55
CA ASN A 39 3.55 -8.80 -6.95
C ASN A 39 3.87 -7.42 -7.54
N LEU A 40 3.14 -6.35 -7.16
CA LEU A 40 3.46 -5.00 -7.60
C LEU A 40 4.87 -4.60 -7.19
N PHE A 41 5.20 -4.79 -5.91
CA PHE A 41 6.51 -4.43 -5.34
C PHE A 41 7.63 -5.29 -5.92
N LYS A 42 7.40 -6.59 -6.08
CA LYS A 42 8.35 -7.53 -6.70
C LYS A 42 8.64 -7.15 -8.15
N LEU A 43 7.62 -6.82 -8.94
CA LEU A 43 7.80 -6.41 -10.33
C LEU A 43 8.53 -5.07 -10.43
N ALA A 44 8.17 -4.09 -9.60
CA ALA A 44 8.83 -2.78 -9.60
C ALA A 44 10.33 -2.87 -9.30
N THR A 45 10.75 -3.85 -8.53
CA THR A 45 12.14 -4.02 -8.08
C THR A 45 12.87 -5.20 -8.75
N LEU A 46 12.25 -5.83 -9.74
CA LEU A 46 12.76 -7.06 -10.36
C LEU A 46 14.19 -6.92 -10.93
N SER A 47 14.48 -5.76 -11.52
CA SER A 47 15.80 -5.46 -12.10
C SER A 47 16.80 -4.89 -11.10
N TRP A 48 16.40 -4.65 -9.86
CA TRP A 48 17.28 -4.10 -8.84
C TRP A 48 18.16 -5.21 -8.24
N ASN A 49 19.46 -5.08 -8.38
CA ASN A 49 20.41 -6.04 -7.81
C ASN A 49 20.72 -5.72 -6.34
N VAL A 50 19.66 -5.66 -5.52
CA VAL A 50 19.75 -5.34 -4.09
C VAL A 50 18.91 -6.30 -3.26
N SER A 51 19.26 -6.48 -2.00
CA SER A 51 18.45 -7.26 -1.06
C SER A 51 17.13 -6.55 -0.79
N LYS A 52 16.02 -7.32 -0.73
CA LYS A 52 14.69 -6.77 -0.41
C LYS A 52 14.65 -6.04 0.94
N HIS A 53 15.44 -6.50 1.90
CA HIS A 53 15.53 -5.90 3.23
C HIS A 53 16.19 -4.51 3.24
N THR A 54 16.85 -4.11 2.14
CA THR A 54 17.43 -2.77 1.96
C THR A 54 16.53 -1.84 1.16
N ILE A 55 15.38 -2.33 0.71
CA ILE A 55 14.39 -1.53 -0.02
C ILE A 55 13.37 -0.99 0.97
N TYR A 56 13.13 0.31 0.93
CA TYR A 56 12.14 0.99 1.73
C TYR A 56 10.95 1.42 0.88
N VAL A 57 9.75 1.08 1.31
CA VAL A 57 8.50 1.57 0.74
C VAL A 57 7.96 2.66 1.65
N VAL A 58 7.79 3.85 1.10
CA VAL A 58 7.23 5.01 1.82
C VAL A 58 5.79 5.22 1.34
N GLY A 59 4.84 5.28 2.26
CA GLY A 59 3.44 5.48 1.89
C GLY A 59 2.56 5.90 3.06
N ASP A 60 1.35 6.35 2.73
CA ASP A 60 0.33 6.85 3.65
C ASP A 60 -0.83 5.87 3.86
N ASP A 61 -0.90 4.83 3.05
CA ASP A 61 -1.94 3.81 3.10
C ASP A 61 -1.44 2.57 3.86
N LEU A 62 -1.94 2.41 5.09
CA LEU A 62 -1.53 1.33 5.98
C LEU A 62 -1.75 -0.06 5.37
N ASN A 63 -2.90 -0.28 4.71
CA ASN A 63 -3.20 -1.56 4.09
C ASN A 63 -2.55 -1.71 2.70
N GLY A 64 -2.54 -0.64 1.91
CA GLY A 64 -2.00 -0.66 0.56
C GLY A 64 -0.48 -0.70 0.54
N ASP A 65 0.15 0.29 1.16
CA ASP A 65 1.59 0.51 1.06
C ASP A 65 2.36 -0.29 2.12
N ILE A 66 1.99 -0.13 3.39
CA ILE A 66 2.76 -0.70 4.50
C ILE A 66 2.64 -2.23 4.53
N LEU A 67 1.42 -2.75 4.54
CA LEU A 67 1.20 -4.20 4.48
C LEU A 67 1.76 -4.80 3.18
N GLY A 68 1.60 -4.09 2.06
CA GLY A 68 2.15 -4.51 0.77
C GLY A 68 3.67 -4.65 0.78
N ALA A 69 4.39 -3.68 1.37
CA ALA A 69 5.83 -3.72 1.57
C ALA A 69 6.24 -4.92 2.42
N GLN A 70 5.59 -5.12 3.56
CA GLN A 70 5.86 -6.24 4.48
C GLN A 70 5.63 -7.60 3.80
N ASN A 71 4.53 -7.75 3.05
CA ASN A 71 4.25 -8.96 2.27
C ASN A 71 5.32 -9.23 1.18
N ALA A 72 5.96 -8.18 0.68
CA ALA A 72 7.07 -8.30 -0.28
C ALA A 72 8.43 -8.55 0.38
N GLY A 73 8.53 -8.49 1.70
CA GLY A 73 9.77 -8.63 2.47
C GLY A 73 10.63 -7.37 2.45
N MET A 74 10.02 -6.21 2.21
CA MET A 74 10.66 -4.89 2.18
C MET A 74 10.40 -4.14 3.48
N LYS A 75 11.20 -3.12 3.75
CA LYS A 75 10.99 -2.20 4.87
C LYS A 75 9.87 -1.23 4.58
N SER A 76 9.17 -0.79 5.62
CA SER A 76 8.00 0.07 5.50
C SER A 76 8.15 1.36 6.31
N ILE A 77 7.87 2.49 5.68
CA ILE A 77 7.87 3.82 6.31
C ILE A 77 6.49 4.43 6.12
N LEU A 78 5.74 4.59 7.22
CA LEU A 78 4.44 5.25 7.20
C LEU A 78 4.62 6.76 7.34
N VAL A 79 4.05 7.53 6.41
CA VAL A 79 3.98 8.99 6.51
C VAL A 79 2.62 9.43 7.07
N LYS A 80 2.62 10.40 8.00
CA LYS A 80 1.40 10.93 8.63
C LYS A 80 0.69 11.98 7.76
N THR A 81 0.59 11.72 6.46
CA THR A 81 -0.09 12.57 5.47
C THR A 81 -1.17 11.79 4.74
N GLY A 82 -1.88 12.42 3.82
CA GLY A 82 -2.83 11.76 2.92
C GLY A 82 -3.89 10.91 3.62
N LYS A 83 -3.85 9.61 3.41
CA LYS A 83 -4.81 8.64 3.98
C LYS A 83 -4.57 8.28 5.44
N TYR A 84 -3.42 8.65 6.00
CA TYR A 84 -3.11 8.36 7.39
C TYR A 84 -4.22 8.81 8.35
N ARG A 85 -4.57 7.94 9.27
CA ARG A 85 -5.45 8.23 10.41
C ARG A 85 -4.91 7.47 11.62
N GLU A 86 -4.66 8.17 12.71
CA GLU A 86 -4.11 7.60 13.96
C GLU A 86 -4.97 6.44 14.47
N LYS A 87 -6.27 6.61 14.48
CA LYS A 87 -7.23 5.56 14.86
C LYS A 87 -7.04 4.27 14.05
N ASN A 88 -6.73 4.38 12.74
CA ASN A 88 -6.52 3.20 11.91
C ASN A 88 -5.24 2.46 12.30
N LEU A 89 -4.21 3.19 12.68
CA LEU A 89 -2.96 2.60 13.16
C LEU A 89 -3.16 1.88 14.51
N GLU A 90 -3.89 2.50 15.45
CA GLU A 90 -4.17 1.94 16.78
C GLU A 90 -4.95 0.63 16.74
N ILE A 91 -5.97 0.54 15.86
CA ILE A 91 -6.80 -0.66 15.73
C ILE A 91 -6.20 -1.73 14.80
N SER A 92 -5.18 -1.37 14.03
CA SER A 92 -4.53 -2.26 13.07
C SER A 92 -3.53 -3.18 13.78
N LYS A 93 -3.33 -4.38 13.21
CA LYS A 93 -2.23 -5.27 13.58
C LYS A 93 -0.97 -5.01 12.75
N ILE A 94 -1.02 -4.04 11.83
CA ILE A 94 0.09 -3.69 10.95
C ILE A 94 1.01 -2.73 11.70
N VAL A 95 2.26 -3.11 11.88
CA VAL A 95 3.28 -2.30 12.56
C VAL A 95 4.31 -1.86 11.54
N PRO A 96 4.34 -0.57 11.12
CA PRO A 96 5.37 -0.06 10.23
C PRO A 96 6.76 -0.18 10.87
N ASP A 97 7.81 -0.35 10.05
CA ASP A 97 9.20 -0.32 10.57
C ASP A 97 9.55 1.08 11.08
N TYR A 98 9.07 2.13 10.37
CA TYR A 98 9.26 3.54 10.76
C TYR A 98 7.98 4.34 10.53
N ILE A 99 7.83 5.41 11.31
CA ILE A 99 6.75 6.40 11.16
C ILE A 99 7.38 7.79 11.17
N ILE A 100 7.07 8.59 10.14
CA ILE A 100 7.53 9.98 10.02
C ILE A 100 6.35 10.90 9.75
N ASN A 101 6.47 12.19 10.06
CA ASN A 101 5.37 13.13 9.87
C ASN A 101 5.09 13.41 8.39
N SER A 102 6.14 13.56 7.60
CA SER A 102 6.03 13.77 6.15
C SER A 102 7.23 13.19 5.41
N ILE A 103 7.14 13.14 4.08
CA ILE A 103 8.27 12.73 3.23
C ILE A 103 9.51 13.64 3.40
N ALA A 104 9.33 14.88 3.87
CA ALA A 104 10.42 15.80 4.13
C ALA A 104 11.37 15.29 5.23
N ASP A 105 10.88 14.46 6.14
CA ASP A 105 11.66 13.91 7.26
C ASP A 105 12.52 12.70 6.84
N LEU A 106 12.32 12.20 5.61
CA LEU A 106 12.97 10.98 5.13
C LEU A 106 14.50 11.07 5.11
N LEU A 107 15.04 12.23 4.70
CA LEU A 107 16.50 12.44 4.66
C LEU A 107 17.15 12.31 6.03
N GLY A 108 16.48 12.82 7.08
CA GLY A 108 16.95 12.68 8.46
C GLY A 108 16.96 11.24 8.94
N LEU A 109 15.98 10.43 8.51
CA LEU A 109 15.92 9.01 8.86
C LEU A 109 17.03 8.19 8.19
N ILE A 110 17.27 8.42 6.90
CA ILE A 110 18.27 7.66 6.11
C ILE A 110 19.71 7.99 6.52
N GLN A 111 19.99 9.18 7.05
CA GLN A 111 21.32 9.60 7.51
C GLN A 111 21.73 9.00 8.86
N LEU A 112 20.79 8.36 9.57
CA LEU A 112 21.03 7.73 10.87
C LEU A 112 21.38 6.23 10.78
N ASP A 113 21.24 5.66 9.60
CA ASP A 113 21.63 4.28 9.25
C ASP A 113 22.98 4.26 8.48
#